data_660c01b1151afdd1c440ebc80c13be4c
#
_entry.id   660c01b1151afdd1c440ebc80c13be4c
#
_cell.length_a   1.000
_cell.length_b   1.000
_cell.length_c   1.000
_cell.angle_alpha   90.00
_cell.angle_beta   90.00
_cell.angle_gamma   90.00
#
_symmetry.space_group_name_H-M   'P 1'
#
loop_
_entity.id
_entity.type
_entity.pdbx_description
1 polymer ?
#
loop_
_entity_poly.entity_id
_entity_poly.type
_entity_poly.pdbx_seq_one_letter_code
_entity_poly.pdbx_strand_id
1 'polypeptide(L)'
;MRLLLAVLFCSVMLPSAYAEKLPAPTGKPVLTISGKIGNTNVGDKAVFDLAALEKLGMKTVETTTPWYTGKVRFDGIPLNKLMDLVGAKGQSVRVLALNDYTTLIPMDDFYKFPVIMALKMNGEYMRVRDKGPLFIDYPYDSSTELQNQIYYSRSAWQVSKIIIE
;
A
#
# COMPACT_ATOMS: atom_id res chain seq x y z
N MET A 1 38.20 47.87 34.51
CA MET A 1 37.81 46.46 34.70
C MET A 1 36.69 46.17 33.70
N ARG A 2 37.06 45.61 32.49
CA ARG A 2 36.13 45.38 31.39
C ARG A 2 35.75 43.90 31.41
N LEU A 3 34.46 43.58 31.71
CA LEU A 3 33.90 42.23 31.64
C LEU A 3 33.62 41.90 30.18
N LEU A 4 34.31 40.90 29.62
CA LEU A 4 34.00 40.27 28.34
C LEU A 4 32.93 39.18 28.57
N LEU A 5 31.73 39.42 28.05
CA LEU A 5 30.68 38.43 28.05
C LEU A 5 30.87 37.53 26.80
N ALA A 6 31.30 36.30 27.00
CA ALA A 6 31.38 35.28 25.93
C ALA A 6 29.99 34.65 25.74
N VAL A 7 29.36 34.95 24.62
CA VAL A 7 28.12 34.29 24.21
C VAL A 7 28.46 32.97 23.55
N LEU A 8 28.18 31.87 24.23
CA LEU A 8 28.34 30.50 23.73
C LEU A 8 27.18 30.20 22.78
N PHE A 9 27.43 30.18 21.47
CA PHE A 9 26.46 29.83 20.45
C PHE A 9 26.35 28.28 20.39
N CYS A 10 25.37 27.72 21.07
CA CYS A 10 25.09 26.28 21.04
C CYS A 10 24.36 25.95 19.75
N SER A 11 25.07 25.46 18.72
CA SER A 11 24.50 24.99 17.47
C SER A 11 23.73 23.66 17.72
N VAL A 12 22.44 23.72 17.81
CA VAL A 12 21.56 22.53 17.83
C VAL A 12 21.58 21.92 16.43
N MET A 13 22.37 20.88 16.23
CA MET A 13 22.28 20.03 15.04
C MET A 13 20.99 19.22 15.12
N LEU A 14 19.96 19.61 14.35
CA LEU A 14 18.79 18.79 14.13
C LEU A 14 19.22 17.55 13.33
N PRO A 15 18.90 16.34 13.79
CA PRO A 15 19.17 15.14 13.01
C PRO A 15 18.34 15.22 11.71
N SER A 16 18.99 15.26 10.57
CA SER A 16 18.35 14.99 9.28
C SER A 16 17.78 13.59 9.33
N ALA A 17 16.46 13.47 9.33
CA ALA A 17 15.81 12.18 9.13
C ALA A 17 16.19 11.69 7.72
N TYR A 18 17.19 10.83 7.64
CA TYR A 18 17.48 10.09 6.42
C TYR A 18 16.25 9.25 6.10
N ALA A 19 15.58 9.55 4.99
CA ALA A 19 14.57 8.67 4.44
C ALA A 19 15.22 7.29 4.21
N GLU A 20 14.70 6.26 4.86
CA GLU A 20 15.23 4.90 4.74
C GLU A 20 15.00 4.43 3.31
N LYS A 21 16.09 4.18 2.58
CA LYS A 21 15.99 3.76 1.19
C LYS A 21 15.46 2.34 1.15
N LEU A 22 14.31 2.14 0.51
CA LEU A 22 13.74 0.81 0.32
C LEU A 22 14.70 -0.09 -0.47
N PRO A 23 14.78 -1.40 -0.15
CA PRO A 23 15.58 -2.33 -0.93
C PRO A 23 15.04 -2.42 -2.36
N ALA A 24 15.95 -2.53 -3.33
CA ALA A 24 15.56 -2.75 -4.72
C ALA A 24 14.90 -4.13 -4.89
N PRO A 25 13.91 -4.28 -5.80
CA PRO A 25 13.32 -5.58 -6.11
C PRO A 25 14.39 -6.52 -6.68
N THR A 26 14.37 -7.78 -6.26
CA THR A 26 15.29 -8.84 -6.74
C THR A 26 14.66 -9.71 -7.82
N GLY A 27 13.33 -9.71 -7.90
CA GLY A 27 12.53 -10.43 -8.87
C GLY A 27 11.80 -9.51 -9.85
N LYS A 28 10.87 -10.10 -10.62
CA LYS A 28 10.03 -9.35 -11.55
C LYS A 28 9.13 -8.37 -10.79
N PRO A 29 9.20 -7.06 -11.06
CA PRO A 29 8.31 -6.08 -10.47
C PRO A 29 6.84 -6.39 -10.76
N VAL A 30 6.01 -6.29 -9.71
CA VAL A 30 4.55 -6.48 -9.80
C VAL A 30 3.77 -5.25 -9.37
N LEU A 31 4.38 -4.35 -8.57
CA LEU A 31 3.76 -3.12 -8.09
C LEU A 31 4.73 -1.95 -8.17
N THR A 32 4.23 -0.83 -8.68
CA THR A 32 4.95 0.45 -8.68
C THR A 32 4.10 1.49 -7.95
N ILE A 33 4.67 2.15 -6.95
CA ILE A 33 4.03 3.24 -6.20
C ILE A 33 4.78 4.54 -6.47
N SER A 34 4.05 5.62 -6.72
CA SER A 34 4.59 6.94 -7.03
C SER A 34 3.72 8.06 -6.47
N GLY A 35 4.04 9.31 -6.75
CA GLY A 35 3.32 10.48 -6.25
C GLY A 35 3.87 10.98 -4.93
N LYS A 36 3.01 11.38 -3.99
CA LYS A 36 3.41 11.96 -2.69
C LYS A 36 3.92 10.87 -1.72
N ILE A 37 5.09 10.27 -2.01
CA ILE A 37 5.78 9.27 -1.19
C ILE A 37 7.14 9.80 -0.72
N GLY A 38 7.58 9.37 0.46
CA GLY A 38 8.86 9.75 1.05
C GLY A 38 9.97 8.74 0.82
N ASN A 39 9.64 7.44 0.72
CA ASN A 39 10.60 6.35 0.61
C ASN A 39 10.52 5.69 -0.76
N THR A 40 11.65 5.63 -1.46
CA THR A 40 11.75 5.12 -2.84
C THR A 40 12.93 4.15 -2.98
N ASN A 41 12.96 3.37 -4.08
CA ASN A 41 14.08 2.49 -4.40
C ASN A 41 14.49 2.52 -5.88
N VAL A 42 13.63 2.99 -6.78
CA VAL A 42 13.92 3.13 -8.20
C VAL A 42 13.53 4.54 -8.64
N GLY A 43 14.52 5.44 -8.70
CA GLY A 43 14.27 6.85 -9.00
C GLY A 43 13.35 7.49 -7.95
N ASP A 44 12.26 8.09 -8.41
CA ASP A 44 11.21 8.71 -7.61
C ASP A 44 10.06 7.74 -7.23
N LYS A 45 10.25 6.43 -7.39
CA LYS A 45 9.23 5.40 -7.22
C LYS A 45 9.64 4.36 -6.19
N ALA A 46 8.63 3.76 -5.56
CA ALA A 46 8.78 2.53 -4.78
C ALA A 46 8.27 1.36 -5.63
N VAL A 47 9.17 0.42 -5.94
CA VAL A 47 8.91 -0.73 -6.82
C VAL A 47 9.08 -2.01 -6.02
N PHE A 48 8.12 -2.92 -6.15
CA PHE A 48 8.06 -4.16 -5.39
C PHE A 48 7.88 -5.36 -6.31
N ASP A 49 8.59 -6.45 -6.01
CA ASP A 49 8.26 -7.81 -6.45
C ASP A 49 7.39 -8.53 -5.41
N LEU A 50 6.91 -9.73 -5.71
CA LEU A 50 6.06 -10.50 -4.78
C LEU A 50 6.78 -10.81 -3.48
N ALA A 51 8.07 -11.17 -3.53
CA ALA A 51 8.84 -11.52 -2.35
C ALA A 51 9.05 -10.32 -1.41
N ALA A 52 9.24 -9.12 -1.98
CA ALA A 52 9.34 -7.89 -1.20
C ALA A 52 8.01 -7.55 -0.50
N LEU A 53 6.88 -7.74 -1.19
CA LEU A 53 5.56 -7.54 -0.60
C LEU A 53 5.28 -8.53 0.54
N GLU A 54 5.56 -9.82 0.37
CA GLU A 54 5.35 -10.83 1.40
C GLU A 54 6.12 -10.56 2.71
N LYS A 55 7.32 -10.00 2.61
CA LYS A 55 8.14 -9.61 3.78
C LYS A 55 7.48 -8.55 4.66
N LEU A 56 6.48 -7.81 4.17
CA LEU A 56 5.73 -6.85 4.99
C LEU A 56 4.77 -7.50 5.99
N GLY A 57 4.63 -8.81 5.93
CA GLY A 57 3.78 -9.61 6.82
C GLY A 57 2.37 -9.79 6.28
N MET A 58 2.12 -11.00 5.81
CA MET A 58 0.83 -11.43 5.27
C MET A 58 -0.25 -11.46 6.35
N LYS A 59 -1.47 -11.10 5.94
CA LYS A 59 -2.71 -11.25 6.70
C LYS A 59 -3.73 -12.01 5.87
N THR A 60 -4.57 -12.77 6.55
CA THR A 60 -5.69 -13.49 5.93
C THR A 60 -6.99 -12.71 6.15
N VAL A 61 -7.77 -12.57 5.09
CA VAL A 61 -9.16 -12.09 5.10
C VAL A 61 -10.02 -13.20 4.51
N GLU A 62 -11.04 -13.62 5.24
CA GLU A 62 -12.08 -14.52 4.74
C GLU A 62 -13.39 -13.74 4.64
N THR A 63 -13.90 -13.56 3.44
CA THR A 63 -15.07 -12.73 3.21
C THR A 63 -15.89 -13.22 2.00
N THR A 64 -17.18 -12.92 2.00
CA THR A 64 -17.98 -12.98 0.77
C THR A 64 -17.64 -11.80 -0.12
N THR A 65 -17.79 -11.97 -1.42
CA THR A 65 -17.56 -10.90 -2.41
C THR A 65 -18.63 -10.98 -3.48
N PRO A 66 -18.89 -9.89 -4.22
CA PRO A 66 -19.85 -9.95 -5.33
C PRO A 66 -19.35 -10.74 -6.55
N TRP A 67 -18.08 -11.18 -6.56
CA TRP A 67 -17.46 -11.86 -7.72
C TRP A 67 -17.29 -13.36 -7.55
N TYR A 68 -17.49 -13.90 -6.34
CA TYR A 68 -17.31 -15.31 -6.05
C TYR A 68 -18.49 -15.83 -5.22
N THR A 69 -18.84 -17.10 -5.41
CA THR A 69 -19.86 -17.76 -4.61
C THR A 69 -19.29 -18.19 -3.26
N GLY A 70 -19.95 -17.83 -2.18
CA GLY A 70 -19.56 -18.17 -0.81
C GLY A 70 -18.39 -17.34 -0.30
N LYS A 71 -17.82 -17.77 0.83
CA LYS A 71 -16.64 -17.12 1.41
C LYS A 71 -15.38 -17.54 0.68
N VAL A 72 -14.51 -16.57 0.45
CA VAL A 72 -13.20 -16.79 -0.16
C VAL A 72 -12.13 -16.34 0.82
N ARG A 73 -11.05 -17.09 0.90
CA ARG A 73 -9.87 -16.74 1.66
C ARG A 73 -8.89 -15.98 0.77
N PHE A 74 -8.52 -14.78 1.18
CA PHE A 74 -7.45 -13.99 0.58
C PHE A 74 -6.30 -13.84 1.57
N ASP A 75 -5.07 -14.06 1.08
CA ASP A 75 -3.86 -13.78 1.85
C ASP A 75 -3.10 -12.64 1.16
N GLY A 76 -2.82 -11.58 1.91
CA GLY A 76 -2.22 -10.36 1.37
C GLY A 76 -1.58 -9.49 2.43
N ILE A 77 -1.04 -8.36 2.00
CA ILE A 77 -0.41 -7.39 2.90
C ILE A 77 -1.40 -6.29 3.28
N PRO A 78 -1.42 -5.84 4.55
CA PRO A 78 -2.23 -4.69 4.94
C PRO A 78 -1.81 -3.43 4.19
N LEU A 79 -2.77 -2.74 3.56
CA LEU A 79 -2.47 -1.55 2.78
C LEU A 79 -1.99 -0.37 3.63
N ASN A 80 -2.45 -0.21 4.87
CA ASN A 80 -1.89 0.79 5.78
C ASN A 80 -0.39 0.60 5.99
N LYS A 81 0.09 -0.63 6.21
CA LYS A 81 1.53 -0.91 6.35
C LYS A 81 2.32 -0.55 5.09
N LEU A 82 1.74 -0.82 3.91
CA LEU A 82 2.38 -0.46 2.65
C LEU A 82 2.46 1.07 2.48
N MET A 83 1.40 1.79 2.85
CA MET A 83 1.37 3.26 2.82
C MET A 83 2.38 3.86 3.81
N ASP A 84 2.46 3.32 5.03
CA ASP A 84 3.44 3.74 6.03
C ASP A 84 4.88 3.49 5.54
N LEU A 85 5.14 2.32 4.96
CA LEU A 85 6.46 1.95 4.43
C LEU A 85 6.95 2.92 3.35
N VAL A 86 6.09 3.29 2.40
CA VAL A 86 6.46 4.23 1.35
C VAL A 86 6.43 5.68 1.80
N GLY A 87 6.03 5.96 3.05
CA GLY A 87 5.91 7.30 3.58
C GLY A 87 4.90 8.14 2.81
N ALA A 88 3.71 7.57 2.56
CA ALA A 88 2.64 8.23 1.82
C ALA A 88 2.13 9.48 2.56
N LYS A 89 2.02 10.61 1.85
CA LYS A 89 1.58 11.91 2.39
C LYS A 89 0.40 12.50 1.61
N GLY A 90 -0.37 11.66 0.92
CA GLY A 90 -1.56 12.05 0.17
C GLY A 90 -2.86 11.77 0.92
N GLN A 91 -3.95 12.32 0.42
CA GLN A 91 -5.30 12.07 0.95
C GLN A 91 -6.04 11.00 0.16
N SER A 92 -5.58 10.68 -1.05
CA SER A 92 -6.18 9.68 -1.91
C SER A 92 -5.13 8.85 -2.64
N VAL A 93 -5.58 7.68 -3.05
CA VAL A 93 -4.77 6.66 -3.72
C VAL A 93 -5.44 6.34 -5.04
N ARG A 94 -4.81 6.74 -6.14
CA ARG A 94 -5.23 6.35 -7.48
C ARG A 94 -4.61 5.00 -7.80
N VAL A 95 -5.45 4.01 -8.06
CA VAL A 95 -5.07 2.65 -8.40
C VAL A 95 -5.26 2.42 -9.88
N LEU A 96 -4.26 1.83 -10.55
CA LEU A 96 -4.30 1.46 -11.96
C LEU A 96 -4.06 -0.04 -12.09
N ALA A 97 -4.92 -0.69 -12.85
CA ALA A 97 -4.86 -2.12 -13.16
C ALA A 97 -4.21 -2.38 -14.53
N LEU A 98 -3.85 -3.63 -14.78
CA LEU A 98 -3.29 -4.05 -16.07
C LEU A 98 -4.31 -3.98 -17.24
N ASN A 99 -5.60 -4.01 -16.91
CA ASN A 99 -6.72 -3.92 -17.86
C ASN A 99 -7.25 -2.48 -18.03
N ASP A 100 -6.42 -1.48 -17.69
CA ASP A 100 -6.73 -0.05 -17.74
C ASP A 100 -7.84 0.43 -16.78
N TYR A 101 -8.36 -0.45 -15.92
CA TYR A 101 -9.27 -0.01 -14.86
C TYR A 101 -8.57 0.94 -13.91
N THR A 102 -9.23 2.03 -13.57
CA THR A 102 -8.72 3.04 -12.63
C THR A 102 -9.77 3.36 -11.59
N THR A 103 -9.37 3.41 -10.34
CA THR A 103 -10.24 3.85 -9.23
C THR A 103 -9.49 4.76 -8.28
N LEU A 104 -10.22 5.60 -7.56
CA LEU A 104 -9.68 6.48 -6.52
C LEU A 104 -10.21 6.01 -5.17
N ILE A 105 -9.28 5.77 -4.24
CA ILE A 105 -9.57 5.29 -2.90
C ILE A 105 -9.14 6.37 -1.90
N PRO A 106 -9.99 6.82 -0.96
CA PRO A 106 -9.54 7.66 0.13
C PRO A 106 -8.48 6.96 0.97
N MET A 107 -7.40 7.65 1.34
CA MET A 107 -6.33 7.08 2.17
C MET A 107 -6.88 6.53 3.49
N ASP A 108 -7.87 7.19 4.06
CA ASP A 108 -8.51 6.82 5.33
C ASP A 108 -9.14 5.41 5.32
N ASP A 109 -9.56 4.90 4.17
CA ASP A 109 -10.11 3.54 4.05
C ASP A 109 -9.12 2.49 4.57
N PHE A 110 -7.83 2.69 4.32
CA PHE A 110 -6.78 1.74 4.70
C PHE A 110 -6.46 1.75 6.20
N TYR A 111 -6.85 2.81 6.90
CA TYR A 111 -6.70 2.92 8.36
C TYR A 111 -8.01 2.63 9.10
N LYS A 112 -9.16 2.87 8.45
CA LYS A 112 -10.48 2.58 9.01
C LYS A 112 -10.82 1.08 8.93
N PHE A 113 -10.44 0.43 7.83
CA PHE A 113 -10.74 -0.98 7.57
C PHE A 113 -9.46 -1.78 7.37
N PRO A 114 -9.41 -3.06 7.75
CA PRO A 114 -8.26 -3.92 7.48
C PRO A 114 -8.21 -4.37 6.00
N VAL A 115 -8.10 -3.39 5.09
CA VAL A 115 -7.97 -3.62 3.65
C VAL A 115 -6.61 -4.23 3.35
N ILE A 116 -6.58 -5.25 2.51
CA ILE A 116 -5.35 -5.90 2.08
C ILE A 116 -5.11 -5.75 0.57
N MET A 117 -3.83 -5.77 0.20
CA MET A 117 -3.41 -6.11 -1.15
C MET A 117 -3.22 -7.62 -1.18
N ALA A 118 -4.21 -8.34 -1.68
CA ALA A 118 -4.19 -9.79 -1.77
C ALA A 118 -3.22 -10.25 -2.87
N LEU A 119 -2.38 -11.23 -2.54
CA LEU A 119 -1.46 -11.92 -3.43
C LEU A 119 -1.94 -13.33 -3.73
N LYS A 120 -2.63 -13.95 -2.77
CA LYS A 120 -3.11 -15.33 -2.86
C LYS A 120 -4.61 -15.40 -2.62
N MET A 121 -5.24 -16.34 -3.29
CA MET A 121 -6.63 -16.73 -3.10
C MET A 121 -6.67 -18.23 -2.82
N ASN A 122 -7.30 -18.62 -1.72
CA ASN A 122 -7.37 -20.01 -1.25
C ASN A 122 -5.98 -20.70 -1.16
N GLY A 123 -4.95 -19.93 -0.76
CA GLY A 123 -3.57 -20.41 -0.59
C GLY A 123 -2.69 -20.35 -1.84
N GLU A 124 -3.26 -20.13 -3.02
CA GLU A 124 -2.52 -20.09 -4.28
C GLU A 124 -2.31 -18.66 -4.78
N TYR A 125 -1.14 -18.37 -5.38
CA TYR A 125 -0.91 -17.08 -6.03
C TYR A 125 -1.92 -16.83 -7.14
N MET A 126 -2.51 -15.63 -7.13
CA MET A 126 -3.47 -15.24 -8.16
C MET A 126 -2.78 -14.96 -9.48
N ARG A 127 -3.23 -15.63 -10.53
CA ARG A 127 -2.78 -15.36 -11.91
C ARG A 127 -3.56 -14.18 -12.49
N VAL A 128 -2.98 -13.54 -13.52
CA VAL A 128 -3.64 -12.40 -14.19
C VAL A 128 -5.06 -12.74 -14.65
N ARG A 129 -5.28 -13.93 -15.21
CA ARG A 129 -6.63 -14.39 -15.62
C ARG A 129 -7.59 -14.59 -14.45
N ASP A 130 -7.07 -14.76 -13.22
CA ASP A 130 -7.82 -15.03 -12.00
C ASP A 130 -7.79 -13.81 -11.07
N LYS A 131 -7.83 -12.60 -11.62
CA LYS A 131 -7.78 -11.28 -10.93
C LYS A 131 -6.43 -10.89 -10.32
N GLY A 132 -5.37 -11.70 -10.48
CA GLY A 132 -4.01 -11.38 -10.01
C GLY A 132 -3.21 -10.47 -10.97
N PRO A 133 -1.95 -10.21 -10.64
CA PRO A 133 -1.23 -10.77 -9.49
C PRO A 133 -1.61 -10.14 -8.15
N LEU A 134 -2.23 -8.96 -8.14
CA LEU A 134 -2.56 -8.17 -6.96
C LEU A 134 -4.03 -7.74 -7.02
N PHE A 135 -4.72 -7.86 -5.88
CA PHE A 135 -6.13 -7.51 -5.76
C PHE A 135 -6.36 -6.73 -4.45
N ILE A 136 -6.99 -5.57 -4.52
CA ILE A 136 -7.40 -4.83 -3.33
C ILE A 136 -8.68 -5.43 -2.81
N ASP A 137 -8.62 -6.06 -1.64
CA ASP A 137 -9.74 -6.73 -1.00
C ASP A 137 -10.14 -6.05 0.31
N TYR A 138 -11.43 -5.75 0.42
CA TYR A 138 -12.06 -5.24 1.63
C TYR A 138 -12.71 -6.40 2.38
N PRO A 139 -12.66 -6.39 3.73
CA PRO A 139 -13.30 -7.42 4.55
C PRO A 139 -14.81 -7.21 4.62
N TYR A 140 -15.56 -7.48 3.54
CA TYR A 140 -16.98 -7.11 3.40
C TYR A 140 -17.88 -7.67 4.50
N ASP A 141 -17.56 -8.87 5.01
CA ASP A 141 -18.34 -9.50 6.09
C ASP A 141 -18.10 -8.86 7.46
N SER A 142 -17.11 -7.98 7.59
CA SER A 142 -16.80 -7.33 8.87
C SER A 142 -17.73 -6.14 9.19
N SER A 143 -18.38 -5.57 8.18
CA SER A 143 -19.30 -4.44 8.35
C SER A 143 -20.28 -4.35 7.17
N THR A 144 -21.55 -4.08 7.48
CA THR A 144 -22.57 -3.81 6.46
C THR A 144 -22.25 -2.54 5.65
N GLU A 145 -21.50 -1.59 6.23
CA GLU A 145 -21.02 -0.41 5.52
C GLU A 145 -20.21 -0.77 4.26
N LEU A 146 -19.45 -1.86 4.30
CA LEU A 146 -18.62 -2.29 3.18
C LEU A 146 -19.41 -2.98 2.05
N GLN A 147 -20.63 -3.42 2.32
CA GLN A 147 -21.46 -4.20 1.39
C GLN A 147 -22.24 -3.30 0.43
N ASN A 148 -21.54 -2.44 -0.32
CA ASN A 148 -22.16 -1.55 -1.29
C ASN A 148 -21.25 -1.25 -2.48
N GLN A 149 -21.82 -0.66 -3.53
CA GLN A 149 -21.17 -0.40 -4.80
C GLN A 149 -19.92 0.50 -4.69
N ILE A 150 -19.85 1.37 -3.69
CA ILE A 150 -18.70 2.28 -3.50
C ILE A 150 -17.44 1.44 -3.20
N TYR A 151 -17.52 0.54 -2.23
CA TYR A 151 -16.37 -0.30 -1.86
C TYR A 151 -16.10 -1.38 -2.90
N TYR A 152 -17.12 -1.90 -3.57
CA TYR A 152 -16.92 -2.81 -4.69
C TYR A 152 -16.13 -2.16 -5.83
N SER A 153 -16.41 -0.90 -6.16
CA SER A 153 -15.64 -0.17 -7.18
C SER A 153 -14.20 0.17 -6.74
N ARG A 154 -13.93 0.26 -5.43
CA ARG A 154 -12.58 0.46 -4.89
C ARG A 154 -11.75 -0.83 -4.87
N SER A 155 -12.36 -1.99 -4.97
CA SER A 155 -11.70 -3.30 -4.96
C SER A 155 -11.16 -3.64 -6.35
N ALA A 156 -10.11 -2.95 -6.74
CA ALA A 156 -9.45 -3.15 -8.02
C ALA A 156 -8.66 -4.47 -8.04
N TRP A 157 -8.81 -5.24 -9.10
CA TRP A 157 -7.99 -6.41 -9.40
C TRP A 157 -6.97 -6.14 -10.50
N GLN A 158 -5.98 -7.05 -10.67
CA GLN A 158 -4.87 -6.87 -11.61
C GLN A 158 -4.09 -5.57 -11.35
N VAL A 159 -3.99 -5.16 -10.09
CA VAL A 159 -3.31 -3.91 -9.71
C VAL A 159 -1.85 -3.98 -10.13
N SER A 160 -1.37 -2.92 -10.77
CA SER A 160 0.02 -2.78 -11.22
C SER A 160 0.67 -1.48 -10.76
N LYS A 161 -0.11 -0.41 -10.58
CA LYS A 161 0.41 0.90 -10.18
C LYS A 161 -0.50 1.55 -9.15
N ILE A 162 0.13 2.32 -8.27
CA ILE A 162 -0.51 3.18 -7.28
C ILE A 162 0.12 4.56 -7.37
N ILE A 163 -0.71 5.61 -7.36
CA ILE A 163 -0.27 7.01 -7.31
C ILE A 163 -0.88 7.65 -6.07
N ILE A 164 -0.05 8.17 -5.19
CA ILE A 164 -0.46 8.87 -3.97
C ILE A 164 -0.69 10.36 -4.32
N GLU A 165 -1.93 10.84 -4.07
CA GLU A 165 -2.38 12.19 -4.44
C GLU A 165 -2.73 13.08 -3.23
#